data_dc58eb246afb6dfaa4b6ed84b8b7a8fc
#
_entry.id   dc58eb246afb6dfaa4b6ed84b8b7a8fc
#
_cell.length_a   1.000
_cell.length_b   1.000
_cell.length_c   1.000
_cell.angle_alpha   90.00
_cell.angle_beta   90.00
_cell.angle_gamma   90.00
#
_symmetry.space_group_name_H-M   'P 1'
#
loop_
_entity.id
_entity.type
_entity.pdbx_description
1 polymer ?
#
loop_
_entity_poly.entity_id
_entity_poly.type
_entity_poly.pdbx_seq_one_letter_code
_entity_poly.pdbx_strand_id
1 'polypeptide(L)'
;YTVCNDYAIRDFLENWYRPNLRVKNRDGGTVLGPWFVDAADVPGPHALALRTLVNGVVTQQGNTADMIDDIPALIEYLSGFMTLQPGDVILTGTPDGVVNVNEGDEVVTEIDGIGRLVNTIAGDDIFGR
;
A
#
# COMPACT_ATOMS: atom_id res chain seq x y z
N TYR A 1 5.69 9.99 -6.24
CA TYR A 1 5.23 9.28 -5.05
C TYR A 1 3.72 9.32 -4.93
N THR A 2 3.14 8.30 -4.29
CA THR A 2 1.69 8.24 -3.99
C THR A 2 1.46 7.39 -2.74
N VAL A 3 0.30 7.53 -2.12
CA VAL A 3 -0.14 6.62 -1.06
C VAL A 3 -0.73 5.36 -1.70
N CYS A 4 -0.51 4.20 -1.09
CA CYS A 4 -1.07 2.94 -1.53
C CYS A 4 -1.63 2.13 -0.36
N ASN A 5 -2.76 1.47 -0.59
CA ASN A 5 -3.23 0.36 0.23
C ASN A 5 -3.21 -0.92 -0.60
N ASP A 6 -2.44 -1.91 -0.16
CA ASP A 6 -2.31 -3.22 -0.79
C ASP A 6 -3.06 -4.25 0.07
N TYR A 7 -4.36 -4.32 -0.12
CA TYR A 7 -5.23 -5.21 0.64
C TYR A 7 -4.96 -6.69 0.36
N ALA A 8 -5.23 -7.53 1.35
CA ALA A 8 -5.05 -8.98 1.25
C ALA A 8 -6.27 -9.71 1.81
N ILE A 9 -6.77 -10.71 1.07
CA ILE A 9 -7.77 -11.62 1.58
C ILE A 9 -7.05 -12.82 2.20
N ARG A 10 -6.90 -12.76 3.53
CA ARG A 10 -6.05 -13.71 4.26
C ARG A 10 -6.63 -15.12 4.35
N ASP A 11 -7.92 -15.30 4.07
CA ASP A 11 -8.58 -16.60 4.00
C ASP A 11 -7.97 -17.54 2.93
N PHE A 12 -7.22 -16.98 1.99
CA PHE A 12 -6.57 -17.74 0.92
C PHE A 12 -5.06 -17.95 1.11
N LEU A 13 -4.53 -17.72 2.32
CA LEU A 13 -3.11 -17.89 2.62
C LEU A 13 -2.65 -19.37 2.71
N GLU A 14 -3.57 -20.33 2.72
CA GLU A 14 -3.22 -21.76 2.79
C GLU A 14 -2.43 -22.28 1.59
N ASN A 15 -2.43 -21.56 0.46
CA ASN A 15 -1.70 -21.96 -0.73
C ASN A 15 -0.23 -21.48 -0.65
N TRP A 16 0.60 -22.26 0.00
CA TRP A 16 2.03 -21.97 0.17
C TRP A 16 2.82 -21.90 -1.14
N TYR A 17 2.37 -22.55 -2.21
CA TYR A 17 3.07 -22.57 -3.50
C TYR A 17 2.90 -21.24 -4.30
N ARG A 18 1.70 -20.65 -4.22
CA ARG A 18 1.37 -19.34 -4.85
C ARG A 18 0.50 -18.51 -3.91
N PRO A 19 1.04 -18.11 -2.76
CA PRO A 19 0.23 -17.50 -1.69
C PRO A 19 -0.42 -16.19 -2.12
N ASN A 20 0.21 -15.43 -3.02
CA ASN A 20 -0.27 -14.10 -3.38
C ASN A 20 -1.25 -14.08 -4.56
N LEU A 21 -1.49 -15.20 -5.25
CA LEU A 21 -2.33 -15.19 -6.44
C LEU A 21 -3.79 -14.79 -6.13
N ARG A 22 -4.43 -15.46 -5.16
CA ARG A 22 -5.81 -15.15 -4.73
C ARG A 22 -5.86 -14.11 -3.62
N VAL A 23 -4.80 -14.00 -2.84
CA VAL A 23 -4.69 -13.11 -1.69
C VAL A 23 -4.65 -11.65 -2.15
N LYS A 24 -3.89 -11.34 -3.22
CA LYS A 24 -3.56 -9.98 -3.65
C LYS A 24 -4.22 -9.55 -4.97
N ASN A 25 -4.65 -10.48 -5.81
CA ASN A 25 -5.11 -10.17 -7.18
C ASN A 25 -6.63 -10.10 -7.27
N ARG A 26 -7.27 -9.35 -6.39
CA ARG A 26 -8.71 -9.05 -6.49
C ARG A 26 -8.92 -7.65 -7.07
N ASP A 27 -10.03 -7.50 -7.78
CA ASP A 27 -10.46 -6.20 -8.26
C ASP A 27 -10.61 -5.24 -7.06
N GLY A 28 -10.04 -4.03 -7.18
CA GLY A 28 -10.04 -3.05 -6.11
C GLY A 28 -9.12 -3.39 -4.92
N GLY A 29 -8.34 -4.48 -4.96
CA GLY A 29 -7.47 -4.90 -3.87
C GLY A 29 -6.22 -4.04 -3.69
N THR A 30 -5.78 -3.34 -4.73
CA THR A 30 -4.66 -2.40 -4.68
C THR A 30 -5.16 -1.01 -5.04
N VAL A 31 -5.10 -0.08 -4.11
CA VAL A 31 -5.62 1.28 -4.27
C VAL A 31 -4.48 2.28 -4.20
N LEU A 32 -4.38 3.14 -5.21
CA LEU A 32 -3.36 4.18 -5.34
C LEU A 32 -4.01 5.56 -5.31
N GLY A 33 -3.38 6.51 -4.67
CA GLY A 33 -3.87 7.89 -4.68
C GLY A 33 -3.54 8.70 -3.42
N PRO A 34 -4.22 9.83 -3.25
CA PRO A 34 -5.24 10.42 -4.12
C PRO A 34 -4.67 11.04 -5.40
N TRP A 35 -3.36 11.28 -5.44
CA TRP A 35 -2.61 11.85 -6.57
C TRP A 35 -1.18 11.30 -6.60
N PHE A 36 -0.47 11.59 -7.67
CA PHE A 36 0.97 11.37 -7.77
C PHE A 36 1.70 12.70 -7.50
N VAL A 37 2.64 12.67 -6.56
CA VAL A 37 3.50 13.81 -6.22
C VAL A 37 4.84 13.63 -6.93
N ASP A 38 5.33 14.68 -7.60
CA ASP A 38 6.64 14.63 -8.24
C ASP A 38 7.74 14.42 -7.19
N ALA A 39 8.77 13.68 -7.56
CA ALA A 39 9.90 13.42 -6.66
C ALA A 39 10.63 14.71 -6.24
N ALA A 40 10.61 15.74 -7.08
CA ALA A 40 11.19 17.04 -6.76
C ALA A 40 10.43 17.78 -5.63
N ASP A 41 9.15 17.46 -5.44
CA ASP A 41 8.31 18.05 -4.39
C ASP A 41 8.37 17.26 -3.06
N VAL A 42 9.12 16.14 -3.02
CA VAL A 42 9.32 15.30 -1.82
C VAL A 42 10.82 15.20 -1.51
N PRO A 43 11.43 16.26 -0.94
CA PRO A 43 12.89 16.33 -0.78
C PRO A 43 13.47 15.33 0.24
N GLY A 44 12.65 14.71 1.06
CA GLY A 44 13.07 13.78 2.10
C GLY A 44 12.21 12.50 2.15
N PRO A 45 12.17 11.68 1.07
CA PRO A 45 11.26 10.53 1.00
C PRO A 45 11.55 9.44 2.06
N HIS A 46 12.72 9.47 2.69
CA HIS A 46 13.12 8.54 3.76
C HIS A 46 12.97 9.13 5.18
N ALA A 47 12.11 10.14 5.36
CA ALA A 47 11.86 10.76 6.67
C ALA A 47 10.41 11.21 6.84
N LEU A 48 9.47 10.53 6.16
CA LEU A 48 8.05 10.87 6.17
C LEU A 48 7.32 10.06 7.23
N ALA A 49 6.56 10.72 8.08
CA ALA A 49 5.62 10.03 8.96
C ALA A 49 4.44 9.50 8.16
N LEU A 50 3.98 8.30 8.52
CA LEU A 50 2.79 7.70 7.95
C LEU A 50 1.92 7.07 9.02
N ARG A 51 0.62 7.02 8.78
CA ARG A 51 -0.34 6.34 9.65
C ARG A 51 -1.52 5.81 8.85
N THR A 52 -2.09 4.71 9.34
CA THR A 52 -3.36 4.17 8.86
C THR A 52 -4.38 4.20 9.98
N LEU A 53 -5.59 4.67 9.65
CA LEU A 53 -6.73 4.68 10.55
C LEU A 53 -7.81 3.77 9.97
N VAL A 54 -8.46 3.00 10.86
CA VAL A 54 -9.67 2.25 10.52
C VAL A 54 -10.80 2.80 11.39
N ASN A 55 -11.86 3.29 10.76
CA ASN A 55 -13.00 3.93 11.42
C ASN A 55 -12.55 5.04 12.40
N GLY A 56 -11.57 5.83 12.01
CA GLY A 56 -11.02 6.94 12.81
C GLY A 56 -10.04 6.52 13.91
N VAL A 57 -9.77 5.22 14.10
CA VAL A 57 -8.80 4.72 15.07
C VAL A 57 -7.47 4.43 14.39
N VAL A 58 -6.37 4.99 14.90
CA VAL A 58 -5.02 4.70 14.38
C VAL A 58 -4.68 3.25 14.66
N THR A 59 -4.43 2.47 13.61
CA THR A 59 -4.06 1.05 13.67
C THR A 59 -2.59 0.82 13.31
N GLN A 60 -2.05 1.64 12.40
CA GLN A 60 -0.65 1.59 12.02
C GLN A 60 -0.04 3.00 12.13
N GLN A 61 1.20 3.05 12.56
CA GLN A 61 2.01 4.28 12.56
C GLN A 61 3.47 3.92 12.32
N GLY A 62 4.15 4.69 11.48
CA GLY A 62 5.55 4.45 11.16
C GLY A 62 6.21 5.66 10.50
N ASN A 63 7.43 5.45 10.08
CA ASN A 63 8.20 6.43 9.34
C ASN A 63 8.91 5.74 8.16
N THR A 64 9.03 6.41 7.04
CA THR A 64 9.77 5.84 5.90
C THR A 64 11.27 5.65 6.18
N ALA A 65 11.79 6.25 7.24
CA ALA A 65 13.14 5.98 7.75
C ALA A 65 13.32 4.55 8.29
N ASP A 66 12.22 3.87 8.66
CA ASP A 66 12.23 2.53 9.23
C ASP A 66 12.13 1.42 8.17
N MET A 67 12.12 1.78 6.87
CA MET A 67 12.12 0.80 5.80
C MET A 67 13.36 -0.10 5.88
N ILE A 68 13.19 -1.41 5.69
CA ILE A 68 14.28 -2.40 5.68
C ILE A 68 15.24 -2.09 4.53
N ASP A 69 14.69 -1.94 3.32
CA ASP A 69 15.40 -1.50 2.14
C ASP A 69 14.90 -0.11 1.75
N ASP A 70 15.79 0.81 1.50
CA ASP A 70 15.44 2.14 1.03
C ASP A 70 15.02 2.14 -0.45
N ILE A 71 14.46 3.25 -0.93
CA ILE A 71 13.96 3.36 -2.31
C ILE A 71 15.05 3.09 -3.34
N PRO A 72 16.28 3.64 -3.24
CA PRO A 72 17.38 3.30 -4.14
C PRO A 72 17.70 1.79 -4.18
N ALA A 73 17.77 1.13 -3.02
CA ALA A 73 18.04 -0.30 -2.94
C ALA A 73 16.96 -1.15 -3.61
N LEU A 74 15.68 -0.79 -3.42
CA LEU A 74 14.56 -1.45 -4.09
C LEU A 74 14.63 -1.30 -5.61
N ILE A 75 14.96 -0.11 -6.11
CA ILE A 75 15.13 0.15 -7.55
C ILE A 75 16.30 -0.65 -8.11
N GLU A 76 17.44 -0.64 -7.42
CA GLU A 76 18.64 -1.42 -7.82
C GLU A 76 18.32 -2.91 -7.89
N TYR A 77 17.69 -3.46 -6.84
CA TYR A 77 17.34 -4.87 -6.79
C TYR A 77 16.42 -5.27 -7.93
N LEU A 78 15.32 -4.54 -8.14
CA LEU A 78 14.32 -4.86 -9.16
C LEU A 78 14.90 -4.70 -10.58
N SER A 79 15.64 -3.63 -10.85
CA SER A 79 16.26 -3.38 -12.15
C SER A 79 17.38 -4.36 -12.48
N GLY A 80 17.90 -5.09 -11.49
CA GLY A 80 18.91 -6.13 -11.68
C GLY A 80 18.43 -7.37 -12.45
N PHE A 81 17.10 -7.60 -12.47
CA PHE A 81 16.53 -8.77 -13.16
C PHE A 81 15.34 -8.44 -14.07
N MET A 82 14.80 -7.23 -14.04
CA MET A 82 13.72 -6.78 -14.91
C MET A 82 13.94 -5.35 -15.38
N THR A 83 13.41 -5.00 -16.54
CA THR A 83 13.43 -3.62 -17.03
C THR A 83 12.26 -2.85 -16.46
N LEU A 84 12.53 -1.83 -15.66
CA LEU A 84 11.51 -0.91 -15.17
C LEU A 84 11.09 0.05 -16.29
N GLN A 85 9.80 0.26 -16.44
CA GLN A 85 9.20 1.12 -17.45
C GLN A 85 8.49 2.32 -16.81
N PRO A 86 8.35 3.45 -17.51
CA PRO A 86 7.46 4.51 -17.06
C PRO A 86 6.04 3.99 -16.81
N GLY A 87 5.51 4.23 -15.62
CA GLY A 87 4.22 3.73 -15.18
C GLY A 87 4.29 2.50 -14.25
N ASP A 88 5.46 1.86 -14.13
CA ASP A 88 5.64 0.83 -13.12
C ASP A 88 5.53 1.41 -11.72
N VAL A 89 4.91 0.65 -10.81
CA VAL A 89 4.69 1.05 -9.42
C VAL A 89 5.36 0.05 -8.49
N ILE A 90 6.19 0.56 -7.59
CA ILE A 90 6.85 -0.25 -6.56
C ILE A 90 6.12 0.02 -5.23
N LEU A 91 5.52 -1.02 -4.67
CA LEU A 91 4.92 -0.98 -3.33
C LEU A 91 6.01 -1.29 -2.31
N THR A 92 6.33 -0.31 -1.46
CA THR A 92 7.50 -0.35 -0.58
C THR A 92 7.26 -1.04 0.76
N GLY A 93 6.04 -1.57 0.97
CA GLY A 93 5.67 -2.24 2.21
C GLY A 93 4.86 -1.36 3.16
N THR A 94 4.61 -1.88 4.35
CA THR A 94 3.75 -1.26 5.36
C THR A 94 4.35 -1.45 6.76
N PRO A 95 4.14 -0.50 7.71
CA PRO A 95 4.54 -0.70 9.10
C PRO A 95 3.71 -1.77 9.80
N ASP A 96 4.14 -2.17 10.99
CA ASP A 96 3.37 -3.06 11.86
C ASP A 96 2.00 -2.49 12.22
N GLY A 97 1.09 -3.36 12.72
CA GLY A 97 -0.24 -2.98 13.16
C GLY A 97 -1.36 -3.22 12.14
N VAL A 98 -1.09 -4.06 11.13
CA VAL A 98 -2.13 -4.49 10.17
C VAL A 98 -3.28 -5.17 10.92
N VAL A 99 -4.50 -4.72 10.67
CA VAL A 99 -5.74 -5.27 11.24
C VAL A 99 -6.65 -5.80 10.14
N ASN A 100 -7.57 -6.68 10.51
CA ASN A 100 -8.65 -7.09 9.62
C ASN A 100 -9.66 -5.97 9.49
N VAL A 101 -10.18 -5.79 8.29
CA VAL A 101 -11.25 -4.84 7.97
C VAL A 101 -12.45 -5.58 7.40
N ASN A 102 -13.64 -5.03 7.59
CA ASN A 102 -14.89 -5.59 7.13
C ASN A 102 -15.55 -4.65 6.12
N GLU A 103 -16.54 -5.16 5.42
CA GLU A 103 -17.38 -4.35 4.56
C GLU A 103 -18.01 -3.18 5.35
N GLY A 104 -17.96 -2.00 4.77
CA GLY A 104 -18.43 -0.74 5.38
C GLY A 104 -17.36 0.01 6.17
N ASP A 105 -16.23 -0.61 6.50
CA ASP A 105 -15.14 0.08 7.21
C ASP A 105 -14.52 1.17 6.34
N GLU A 106 -14.24 2.33 6.95
CA GLU A 106 -13.43 3.38 6.36
C GLU A 106 -11.96 3.16 6.72
N VAL A 107 -11.12 3.12 5.70
CA VAL A 107 -9.67 3.05 5.85
C VAL A 107 -9.05 4.33 5.32
N VAL A 108 -8.30 5.01 6.18
CA VAL A 108 -7.59 6.24 5.85
C VAL A 108 -6.11 6.01 6.01
N THR A 109 -5.33 6.22 4.95
CA THR A 109 -3.87 6.17 5.01
C THR A 109 -3.30 7.54 4.67
N GLU A 110 -2.45 8.05 5.53
CA GLU A 110 -1.84 9.37 5.42
C GLU A 110 -0.32 9.23 5.40
N ILE A 111 0.32 9.93 4.47
CA ILE A 111 1.78 10.07 4.43
C ILE A 111 2.09 11.56 4.32
N ASP A 112 2.89 12.08 5.25
CA ASP A 112 3.26 13.48 5.30
C ASP A 112 3.93 13.91 3.99
N GLY A 113 3.48 15.06 3.46
CA GLY A 113 4.00 15.61 2.21
C GLY A 113 3.53 14.89 0.93
N ILE A 114 2.83 13.75 1.04
CA ILE A 114 2.32 13.01 -0.12
C ILE A 114 0.80 13.13 -0.20
N GLY A 115 0.07 12.76 0.86
CA GLY A 115 -1.37 12.88 0.83
C GLY A 115 -2.13 11.98 1.79
N ARG A 116 -3.46 12.02 1.64
CA ARG A 116 -4.42 11.28 2.44
C ARG A 116 -5.34 10.49 1.51
N LEU A 117 -5.20 9.17 1.53
CA LEU A 117 -6.01 8.24 0.77
C LEU A 117 -7.13 7.72 1.65
N VAL A 118 -8.37 7.83 1.18
CA VAL A 118 -9.56 7.36 1.90
C VAL A 118 -10.25 6.31 1.06
N ASN A 119 -10.52 5.15 1.66
CA ASN A 119 -11.23 4.04 1.04
C ASN A 119 -12.36 3.57 1.94
N THR A 120 -13.46 3.11 1.34
CA THR A 120 -14.48 2.31 2.02
C THR A 120 -14.37 0.88 1.52
N ILE A 121 -14.35 -0.08 2.43
CA ILE A 121 -14.33 -1.49 2.09
C ILE A 121 -15.71 -1.89 1.58
N ALA A 122 -15.76 -2.51 0.41
CA ALA A 122 -16.99 -2.98 -0.21
C ALA A 122 -16.95 -4.50 -0.40
N GLY A 123 -18.13 -5.12 -0.40
CA GLY A 123 -18.29 -6.54 -0.71
C GLY A 123 -18.17 -6.85 -2.20
N ASP A 124 -18.17 -8.14 -2.52
CA ASP A 124 -18.08 -8.60 -3.92
C ASP A 124 -19.36 -8.30 -4.75
N ASP A 125 -20.46 -7.99 -4.09
CA ASP A 125 -21.74 -7.62 -4.71
C ASP A 125 -21.62 -6.41 -5.64
N ILE A 126 -20.72 -5.48 -5.37
CA ILE A 126 -20.44 -4.34 -6.27
C ILE A 126 -19.93 -4.77 -7.65
N PHE A 127 -19.36 -5.98 -7.75
CA PHE A 127 -18.88 -6.58 -9.00
C PHE A 127 -19.88 -7.59 -9.59
N GLY A 128 -21.06 -7.77 -8.97
CA GLY A 128 -22.09 -8.71 -9.43
C GLY A 128 -21.73 -10.19 -9.21
N ARG A 129 -20.98 -10.48 -8.17
CA ARG A 129 -20.51 -11.82 -7.82
C ARG A 129 -20.54 -12.07 -6.31
#